data_9381d0d87bfbf99921996a095b633340
#
_entry.id   9381d0d87bfbf99921996a095b633340
#
_cell.length_a   1.000
_cell.length_b   1.000
_cell.length_c   1.000
_cell.angle_alpha   90.00
_cell.angle_beta   90.00
_cell.angle_gamma   90.00
#
_symmetry.space_group_name_H-M   'P 1'
#
loop_
_entity.id
_entity.type
_entity.pdbx_description
1 polymer ?
#
loop_
_entity_poly.entity_id
_entity_poly.type
_entity_poly.pdbx_seq_one_letter_code
_entity_poly.pdbx_strand_id
1 'polypeptide(L)'
;STVADRFIQLCGGLSEREMAAQVLDSMDIERERGITIKSQSVTLPFKAQDGKTYQLNFIDTPGHVDFSYEVSRSLAACEGALLIVDAAQGVEAQSVANCYTAIAQGLEVIPVLNKMDLPQAEPEKVINEIEDIIGIEASQAVRCSAKTGDGIKNILEELVLNVPPPEGDTEAPLQALIIDSWFDNYLGVVSLVRVMQGTLNVKERI
;
A
#
# COMPACT_ATOMS: atom_id res chain seq x y z
N SER A 1 8.24 1.78 1.37
CA SER A 1 8.73 1.68 -0.03
C SER A 1 9.41 0.35 -0.36
N THR A 2 10.31 -0.21 0.48
CA THR A 2 11.03 -1.45 0.13
C THR A 2 10.11 -2.66 -0.10
N VAL A 3 8.99 -2.79 0.64
CA VAL A 3 8.00 -3.86 0.40
C VAL A 3 7.32 -3.66 -0.96
N ALA A 4 6.95 -2.42 -1.29
CA ALA A 4 6.35 -2.07 -2.57
C ALA A 4 7.31 -2.35 -3.75
N ASP A 5 8.61 -2.07 -3.59
CA ASP A 5 9.64 -2.43 -4.58
C ASP A 5 9.68 -3.95 -4.82
N ARG A 6 9.53 -4.77 -3.75
CA ARG A 6 9.45 -6.23 -3.88
C ARG A 6 8.19 -6.70 -4.61
N PHE A 7 7.05 -6.02 -4.42
CA PHE A 7 5.85 -6.33 -5.21
C PHE A 7 6.08 -6.06 -6.69
N ILE A 8 6.70 -4.92 -7.05
CA ILE A 8 7.05 -4.58 -8.42
C ILE A 8 7.96 -5.66 -9.03
N GLN A 9 9.00 -6.07 -8.31
CA GLN A 9 9.93 -7.09 -8.75
C GLN A 9 9.23 -8.45 -8.97
N LEU A 10 8.43 -8.89 -8.01
CA LEU A 10 7.77 -10.20 -8.05
C LEU A 10 6.72 -10.28 -9.17
N CYS A 11 6.00 -9.19 -9.43
CA CYS A 11 5.00 -9.10 -10.49
C CYS A 11 5.59 -8.80 -11.88
N GLY A 12 6.92 -8.75 -12.02
CA GLY A 12 7.59 -8.56 -13.31
C GLY A 12 7.54 -7.13 -13.84
N GLY A 13 7.29 -6.14 -12.98
CA GLY A 13 7.24 -4.72 -13.37
C GLY A 13 8.61 -4.14 -13.76
N LEU A 14 9.70 -4.65 -13.14
CA LEU A 14 11.08 -4.24 -13.43
C LEU A 14 12.04 -5.42 -13.28
N SER A 15 13.11 -5.42 -14.09
CA SER A 15 14.21 -6.37 -13.94
C SER A 15 15.10 -6.00 -12.73
N GLU A 16 15.87 -6.95 -12.20
CA GLU A 16 16.82 -6.70 -11.11
C GLU A 16 17.81 -5.55 -11.39
N ARG A 17 18.15 -5.33 -12.66
CA ARG A 17 19.08 -4.28 -13.08
C ARG A 17 18.45 -2.89 -13.11
N GLU A 18 17.13 -2.83 -13.27
CA GLU A 18 16.32 -1.59 -13.28
C GLU A 18 15.83 -1.21 -11.90
N MET A 19 15.90 -2.13 -10.93
CA MET A 19 15.59 -1.91 -9.54
C MET A 19 16.69 -1.06 -8.89
N ALA A 20 16.62 0.27 -9.06
CA ALA A 20 17.30 1.17 -8.14
C ALA A 20 16.66 1.06 -6.75
N ALA A 21 17.43 1.24 -5.69
CA ALA A 21 16.84 1.25 -4.35
C ALA A 21 15.72 2.32 -4.27
N GLN A 22 14.57 1.92 -3.73
CA GLN A 22 13.39 2.79 -3.54
C GLN A 22 12.88 3.39 -4.86
N VAL A 23 12.42 2.51 -5.77
CA VAL A 23 11.90 2.90 -7.10
C VAL A 23 10.72 3.87 -6.99
N LEU A 24 9.87 3.74 -5.97
CA LEU A 24 8.71 4.59 -5.75
C LEU A 24 9.08 5.93 -5.10
N ASP A 25 10.19 6.03 -4.39
CA ASP A 25 10.65 7.30 -3.80
C ASP A 25 11.32 8.15 -4.90
N SER A 26 10.52 8.95 -5.59
CA SER A 26 10.94 9.71 -6.78
C SER A 26 11.69 11.00 -6.46
N MET A 27 11.55 11.53 -5.22
CA MET A 27 12.17 12.79 -4.79
C MET A 27 13.55 12.54 -4.19
N ASP A 28 14.54 13.40 -4.50
CA ASP A 28 15.90 13.29 -3.96
C ASP A 28 15.90 13.32 -2.42
N ILE A 29 15.05 14.16 -1.82
CA ILE A 29 14.90 14.26 -0.36
C ILE A 29 14.33 13.01 0.29
N GLU A 30 13.44 12.26 -0.40
CA GLU A 30 12.92 10.97 0.06
C GLU A 30 14.06 9.95 0.13
N ARG A 31 14.89 9.89 -0.91
CA ARG A 31 16.05 8.99 -0.97
C ARG A 31 17.13 9.36 0.04
N GLU A 32 17.41 10.66 0.22
CA GLU A 32 18.40 11.14 1.17
C GLU A 32 18.01 10.83 2.62
N ARG A 33 16.72 11.00 2.96
CA ARG A 33 16.21 10.79 4.31
C ARG A 33 15.68 9.37 4.56
N GLY A 34 15.49 8.57 3.52
CA GLY A 34 14.93 7.22 3.60
C GLY A 34 13.48 7.20 4.08
N ILE A 35 12.70 8.22 3.73
CA ILE A 35 11.27 8.33 4.08
C ILE A 35 10.46 8.69 2.85
N THR A 36 9.26 8.13 2.72
CA THR A 36 8.27 8.54 1.73
C THR A 36 7.59 9.83 2.18
N ILE A 37 7.54 10.83 1.33
CA ILE A 37 6.89 12.12 1.58
C ILE A 37 5.56 12.20 0.83
N LYS A 38 5.57 11.77 -0.44
CA LYS A 38 4.41 11.81 -1.32
C LYS A 38 3.96 10.40 -1.68
N SER A 39 2.66 10.15 -1.59
CA SER A 39 2.07 8.87 -1.98
C SER A 39 2.33 8.57 -3.46
N GLN A 40 2.75 7.34 -3.74
CA GLN A 40 3.00 6.85 -5.09
C GLN A 40 2.11 5.65 -5.38
N SER A 41 1.53 5.62 -6.57
CA SER A 41 0.67 4.51 -6.99
C SER A 41 1.35 3.63 -8.03
N VAL A 42 1.11 2.33 -7.95
CA VAL A 42 1.55 1.36 -8.94
C VAL A 42 0.47 0.29 -9.16
N THR A 43 0.29 -0.10 -10.42
CA THR A 43 -0.64 -1.17 -10.82
C THR A 43 0.16 -2.38 -11.27
N LEU A 44 -0.10 -3.53 -10.65
CA LEU A 44 0.66 -4.76 -10.88
C LEU A 44 -0.27 -5.92 -11.19
N PRO A 45 -0.01 -6.71 -12.25
CA PRO A 45 -0.69 -7.98 -12.49
C PRO A 45 -0.10 -9.05 -11.57
N PHE A 46 -0.93 -9.72 -10.80
CA PHE A 46 -0.51 -10.83 -9.93
C PHE A 46 -1.29 -12.10 -10.26
N LYS A 47 -0.57 -13.19 -10.56
CA LYS A 47 -1.15 -14.51 -10.75
C LYS A 47 -1.18 -15.24 -9.41
N ALA A 48 -2.37 -15.34 -8.82
CA ALA A 48 -2.60 -15.99 -7.53
C ALA A 48 -2.58 -17.52 -7.64
N GLN A 49 -2.56 -18.19 -6.48
CA GLN A 49 -2.56 -19.65 -6.37
C GLN A 49 -3.84 -20.29 -6.91
N ASP A 50 -4.96 -19.56 -6.94
CA ASP A 50 -6.23 -20.00 -7.55
C ASP A 50 -6.17 -20.09 -9.10
N GLY A 51 -5.03 -19.70 -9.68
CA GLY A 51 -4.77 -19.70 -11.12
C GLY A 51 -5.27 -18.47 -11.88
N LYS A 52 -5.97 -17.54 -11.21
CA LYS A 52 -6.44 -16.29 -11.82
C LYS A 52 -5.38 -15.21 -11.75
N THR A 53 -5.51 -14.25 -12.65
CA THR A 53 -4.68 -13.04 -12.63
C THR A 53 -5.50 -11.87 -12.11
N TYR A 54 -5.01 -11.24 -11.06
CA TYR A 54 -5.61 -10.07 -10.44
C TYR A 54 -4.80 -8.82 -10.82
N GLN A 55 -5.50 -7.72 -11.00
CA GLN A 55 -4.88 -6.41 -11.12
C GLN A 55 -4.88 -5.76 -9.74
N LEU A 56 -3.71 -5.66 -9.12
CA LEU A 56 -3.53 -5.05 -7.81
C LEU A 56 -3.05 -3.61 -7.98
N ASN A 57 -3.75 -2.67 -7.38
CA ASN A 57 -3.37 -1.27 -7.36
C ASN A 57 -2.86 -0.92 -5.96
N PHE A 58 -1.60 -0.55 -5.85
CA PHE A 58 -0.96 -0.18 -4.59
C PHE A 58 -0.76 1.32 -4.52
N ILE A 59 -0.95 1.87 -3.33
CA ILE A 59 -0.55 3.23 -2.99
C ILE A 59 0.44 3.13 -1.83
N ASP A 60 1.71 3.44 -2.09
CA ASP A 60 2.73 3.57 -1.05
C ASP A 60 2.57 4.93 -0.37
N THR A 61 2.31 4.93 0.94
CA THR A 61 1.95 6.11 1.70
C THR A 61 3.06 6.52 2.66
N PRO A 62 3.21 7.83 2.96
CA PRO A 62 4.09 8.27 4.03
C PRO A 62 3.73 7.62 5.38
N GLY A 63 4.74 7.24 6.16
CA GLY A 63 4.54 6.75 7.53
C GLY A 63 4.49 7.87 8.58
N HIS A 64 5.02 9.05 8.30
CA HIS A 64 5.21 10.12 9.28
C HIS A 64 3.92 10.89 9.55
N VAL A 65 3.70 11.28 10.83
CA VAL A 65 2.46 11.96 11.27
C VAL A 65 2.21 13.31 10.58
N ASP A 66 3.25 14.00 10.14
CA ASP A 66 3.11 15.28 9.43
C ASP A 66 2.39 15.14 8.09
N PHE A 67 2.32 13.92 7.54
CA PHE A 67 1.67 13.60 6.26
C PHE A 67 0.33 12.88 6.44
N SER A 68 -0.29 12.97 7.61
CA SER A 68 -1.56 12.28 7.92
C SER A 68 -2.70 12.60 6.95
N TYR A 69 -2.74 13.83 6.42
CA TYR A 69 -3.72 14.21 5.40
C TYR A 69 -3.53 13.44 4.09
N GLU A 70 -2.29 13.29 3.64
CA GLU A 70 -1.91 12.50 2.45
C GLU A 70 -2.32 11.04 2.63
N VAL A 71 -2.02 10.46 3.80
CA VAL A 71 -2.39 9.09 4.16
C VAL A 71 -3.91 8.92 4.14
N SER A 72 -4.66 9.81 4.78
CA SER A 72 -6.12 9.73 4.84
C SER A 72 -6.78 9.78 3.45
N ARG A 73 -6.28 10.61 2.53
CA ARG A 73 -6.77 10.67 1.15
C ARG A 73 -6.44 9.41 0.37
N SER A 74 -5.24 8.87 0.54
CA SER A 74 -4.82 7.62 -0.09
C SER A 74 -5.68 6.45 0.38
N LEU A 75 -5.92 6.34 1.69
CA LEU A 75 -6.78 5.32 2.27
C LEU A 75 -8.22 5.40 1.76
N ALA A 76 -8.78 6.60 1.58
CA ALA A 76 -10.12 6.79 1.02
C ALA A 76 -10.28 6.25 -0.42
N ALA A 77 -9.17 5.99 -1.10
CA ALA A 77 -9.15 5.41 -2.42
C ALA A 77 -8.89 3.88 -2.43
N CYS A 78 -8.90 3.22 -1.28
CA CYS A 78 -8.55 1.80 -1.14
C CYS A 78 -9.69 0.99 -0.55
N GLU A 79 -9.67 -0.33 -0.77
CA GLU A 79 -10.55 -1.32 -0.13
C GLU A 79 -9.88 -1.97 1.07
N GLY A 80 -8.55 -1.94 1.14
CA GLY A 80 -7.77 -2.53 2.22
C GLY A 80 -6.47 -1.80 2.45
N ALA A 81 -5.82 -2.11 3.56
CA ALA A 81 -4.54 -1.56 3.96
C ALA A 81 -3.61 -2.63 4.51
N LEU A 82 -2.34 -2.55 4.16
CA LEU A 82 -1.30 -3.35 4.80
C LEU A 82 -0.72 -2.57 5.99
N LEU A 83 -0.89 -3.11 7.19
CA LEU A 83 -0.21 -2.60 8.39
C LEU A 83 1.16 -3.26 8.50
N ILE A 84 2.20 -2.58 8.01
CA ILE A 84 3.56 -3.12 8.01
C ILE A 84 4.28 -2.67 9.27
N VAL A 85 4.61 -3.63 10.14
CA VAL A 85 5.30 -3.41 11.41
C VAL A 85 6.69 -4.02 11.37
N ASP A 86 7.66 -3.30 11.90
CA ASP A 86 9.04 -3.79 12.08
C ASP A 86 9.07 -4.81 13.23
N ALA A 87 9.37 -6.07 12.93
CA ALA A 87 9.39 -7.15 13.92
C ALA A 87 10.49 -6.99 15.00
N ALA A 88 11.45 -6.08 14.79
CA ALA A 88 12.51 -5.79 15.75
C ALA A 88 12.22 -4.55 16.61
N GLN A 89 11.39 -3.62 16.12
CA GLN A 89 11.06 -2.38 16.84
C GLN A 89 9.68 -2.43 17.50
N GLY A 90 8.75 -3.23 16.95
CA GLY A 90 7.38 -3.31 17.44
C GLY A 90 6.47 -2.22 16.91
N VAL A 91 5.34 -2.02 17.59
CA VAL A 91 4.29 -1.08 17.18
C VAL A 91 4.68 0.35 17.54
N GLU A 92 4.71 1.22 16.55
CA GLU A 92 4.99 2.65 16.71
C GLU A 92 3.70 3.48 16.71
N ALA A 93 3.71 4.63 17.41
CA ALA A 93 2.55 5.52 17.50
C ALA A 93 2.00 5.97 16.13
N GLN A 94 2.87 6.12 15.14
CA GLN A 94 2.49 6.48 13.78
C GLN A 94 1.70 5.36 13.09
N SER A 95 2.15 4.12 13.26
CA SER A 95 1.45 2.94 12.73
C SER A 95 0.06 2.80 13.34
N VAL A 96 -0.08 3.05 14.64
CA VAL A 96 -1.36 3.05 15.37
C VAL A 96 -2.31 4.10 14.79
N ALA A 97 -1.87 5.35 14.66
CA ALA A 97 -2.69 6.44 14.15
C ALA A 97 -3.19 6.19 12.71
N ASN A 98 -2.30 5.72 11.83
CA ASN A 98 -2.66 5.39 10.45
C ASN A 98 -3.60 4.19 10.37
N CYS A 99 -3.40 3.17 11.23
CA CYS A 99 -4.28 2.01 11.31
C CYS A 99 -5.69 2.39 11.75
N TYR A 100 -5.84 3.22 12.79
CA TYR A 100 -7.15 3.72 13.20
C TYR A 100 -7.84 4.53 12.09
N THR A 101 -7.08 5.29 11.30
CA THR A 101 -7.64 6.00 10.14
C THR A 101 -8.19 5.02 9.10
N ALA A 102 -7.47 3.92 8.83
CA ALA A 102 -7.92 2.88 7.92
C ALA A 102 -9.20 2.18 8.43
N ILE A 103 -9.21 1.79 9.70
CA ILE A 103 -10.38 1.15 10.35
C ILE A 103 -11.60 2.07 10.34
N ALA A 104 -11.40 3.37 10.65
CA ALA A 104 -12.50 4.36 10.65
C ALA A 104 -13.12 4.56 9.26
N GLN A 105 -12.37 4.28 8.19
CA GLN A 105 -12.84 4.30 6.80
C GLN A 105 -13.43 2.95 6.34
N GLY A 106 -13.48 1.95 7.21
CA GLY A 106 -14.04 0.63 6.91
C GLY A 106 -13.15 -0.26 6.06
N LEU A 107 -11.85 0.01 6.01
CA LEU A 107 -10.90 -0.78 5.24
C LEU A 107 -10.58 -2.10 5.94
N GLU A 108 -10.37 -3.15 5.15
CA GLU A 108 -9.76 -4.39 5.63
C GLU A 108 -8.29 -4.14 5.92
N VAL A 109 -7.83 -4.48 7.13
CA VAL A 109 -6.44 -4.26 7.54
C VAL A 109 -5.72 -5.59 7.72
N ILE A 110 -4.67 -5.80 6.93
CA ILE A 110 -3.84 -7.01 6.98
C ILE A 110 -2.54 -6.68 7.71
N PRO A 111 -2.29 -7.26 8.90
CA PRO A 111 -1.04 -7.07 9.60
C PRO A 111 0.10 -7.85 8.95
N VAL A 112 1.25 -7.20 8.79
CA VAL A 112 2.46 -7.74 8.19
C VAL A 112 3.66 -7.43 9.08
N LEU A 113 4.38 -8.47 9.51
CA LEU A 113 5.62 -8.36 10.28
C LEU A 113 6.81 -8.39 9.33
N ASN A 114 7.46 -7.26 9.17
CA ASN A 114 8.62 -7.11 8.28
C ASN A 114 9.94 -7.18 9.06
N LYS A 115 11.05 -7.35 8.34
CA LYS A 115 12.41 -7.47 8.85
C LYS A 115 12.63 -8.73 9.68
N MET A 116 11.98 -9.84 9.33
CA MET A 116 12.15 -11.14 9.96
C MET A 116 13.58 -11.70 9.83
N ASP A 117 14.39 -11.12 8.96
CA ASP A 117 15.82 -11.46 8.79
C ASP A 117 16.71 -10.92 9.93
N LEU A 118 16.21 -10.03 10.77
CA LEU A 118 16.98 -9.46 11.85
C LEU A 118 17.03 -10.38 13.07
N PRO A 119 18.21 -10.56 13.71
CA PRO A 119 18.35 -11.42 14.89
C PRO A 119 17.49 -10.99 16.09
N GLN A 120 17.15 -9.70 16.17
CA GLN A 120 16.32 -9.13 17.25
C GLN A 120 14.84 -9.10 16.92
N ALA A 121 14.40 -9.74 15.83
CA ALA A 121 12.98 -9.84 15.50
C ALA A 121 12.24 -10.68 16.55
N GLU A 122 11.20 -10.12 17.15
CA GLU A 122 10.36 -10.75 18.18
C GLU A 122 8.89 -10.82 17.71
N PRO A 123 8.56 -11.68 16.72
CA PRO A 123 7.24 -11.67 16.08
C PRO A 123 6.09 -11.91 17.06
N GLU A 124 6.23 -12.82 18.03
CA GLU A 124 5.15 -13.11 18.99
C GLU A 124 4.85 -11.91 19.90
N LYS A 125 5.89 -11.18 20.30
CA LYS A 125 5.74 -9.96 21.07
C LYS A 125 5.00 -8.89 20.26
N VAL A 126 5.40 -8.71 19.00
CA VAL A 126 4.77 -7.69 18.11
C VAL A 126 3.33 -8.04 17.77
N ILE A 127 3.00 -9.33 17.61
CA ILE A 127 1.61 -9.79 17.46
C ILE A 127 0.78 -9.34 18.67
N ASN A 128 1.24 -9.63 19.89
CA ASN A 128 0.55 -9.22 21.12
C ASN A 128 0.42 -7.69 21.20
N GLU A 129 1.46 -6.93 20.82
CA GLU A 129 1.39 -5.47 20.79
C GLU A 129 0.33 -4.95 19.80
N ILE A 130 0.21 -5.56 18.61
CA ILE A 130 -0.82 -5.20 17.62
C ILE A 130 -2.21 -5.46 18.20
N GLU A 131 -2.43 -6.63 18.81
CA GLU A 131 -3.71 -7.01 19.40
C GLU A 131 -4.08 -6.13 20.60
N ASP A 132 -3.13 -5.87 21.52
CA ASP A 132 -3.37 -5.10 22.74
C ASP A 132 -3.50 -3.60 22.48
N ILE A 133 -2.70 -3.02 21.56
CA ILE A 133 -2.66 -1.57 21.35
C ILE A 133 -3.66 -1.14 20.26
N ILE A 134 -3.75 -1.88 19.18
CA ILE A 134 -4.59 -1.53 18.02
C ILE A 134 -5.96 -2.19 18.12
N GLY A 135 -6.02 -3.40 18.66
CA GLY A 135 -7.27 -4.16 18.84
C GLY A 135 -7.70 -4.92 17.59
N ILE A 136 -6.80 -5.19 16.65
CA ILE A 136 -7.06 -6.06 15.49
C ILE A 136 -6.43 -7.43 15.71
N GLU A 137 -7.04 -8.49 15.17
CA GLU A 137 -6.47 -9.82 15.21
C GLU A 137 -5.17 -9.86 14.38
N ALA A 138 -4.08 -10.35 14.99
CA ALA A 138 -2.78 -10.44 14.37
C ALA A 138 -2.12 -11.81 14.46
N SER A 139 -2.84 -12.81 15.01
CA SER A 139 -2.34 -14.19 15.14
C SER A 139 -1.90 -14.81 13.82
N GLN A 140 -2.52 -14.39 12.71
CA GLN A 140 -2.20 -14.82 11.34
C GLN A 140 -1.40 -13.77 10.55
N ALA A 141 -0.77 -12.81 11.24
CA ALA A 141 0.04 -11.78 10.58
C ALA A 141 1.09 -12.40 9.65
N VAL A 142 1.17 -11.87 8.43
CA VAL A 142 2.14 -12.35 7.44
C VAL A 142 3.54 -11.96 7.86
N ARG A 143 4.44 -12.93 7.93
CA ARG A 143 5.85 -12.71 8.27
C ARG A 143 6.67 -12.57 6.98
N CYS A 144 7.44 -11.52 6.86
CA CYS A 144 8.25 -11.27 5.68
C CYS A 144 9.59 -10.60 5.98
N SER A 145 10.45 -10.60 5.00
CA SER A 145 11.62 -9.74 4.93
C SER A 145 11.68 -9.09 3.56
N ALA A 146 11.42 -7.80 3.49
CA ALA A 146 11.56 -7.04 2.25
C ALA A 146 13.01 -7.02 1.76
N LYS A 147 13.99 -7.16 2.67
CA LYS A 147 15.41 -7.24 2.32
C LYS A 147 15.76 -8.51 1.55
N THR A 148 15.31 -9.68 2.03
CA THR A 148 15.61 -10.98 1.42
C THR A 148 14.59 -11.38 0.34
N GLY A 149 13.38 -10.84 0.40
CA GLY A 149 12.26 -11.22 -0.46
C GLY A 149 11.38 -12.32 0.12
N ASP A 150 11.74 -12.87 1.29
CA ASP A 150 10.98 -13.93 1.93
C ASP A 150 9.59 -13.43 2.37
N GLY A 151 8.56 -14.26 2.18
CA GLY A 151 7.18 -13.99 2.59
C GLY A 151 6.44 -12.96 1.74
N ILE A 152 7.09 -12.30 0.78
CA ILE A 152 6.46 -11.24 -0.06
C ILE A 152 5.29 -11.80 -0.88
N LYS A 153 5.44 -12.99 -1.46
CA LYS A 153 4.35 -13.63 -2.21
C LYS A 153 3.15 -13.92 -1.31
N ASN A 154 3.36 -14.29 -0.05
CA ASN A 154 2.29 -14.58 0.89
C ASN A 154 1.45 -13.33 1.18
N ILE A 155 2.05 -12.14 1.23
CA ILE A 155 1.32 -10.88 1.38
C ILE A 155 0.35 -10.69 0.20
N LEU A 156 0.79 -10.94 -1.03
CA LEU A 156 -0.06 -10.80 -2.22
C LEU A 156 -1.20 -11.82 -2.25
N GLU A 157 -0.97 -13.05 -1.79
CA GLU A 157 -2.02 -14.06 -1.65
C GLU A 157 -3.04 -13.66 -0.58
N GLU A 158 -2.60 -13.17 0.59
CA GLU A 158 -3.50 -12.68 1.65
C GLU A 158 -4.33 -11.46 1.19
N LEU A 159 -3.75 -10.55 0.39
CA LEU A 159 -4.50 -9.47 -0.23
C LEU A 159 -5.64 -9.97 -1.12
N VAL A 160 -5.36 -10.95 -1.97
CA VAL A 160 -6.39 -11.54 -2.86
C VAL A 160 -7.48 -12.25 -2.08
N LEU A 161 -7.15 -12.87 -0.94
CA LEU A 161 -8.10 -13.62 -0.13
C LEU A 161 -9.00 -12.73 0.73
N ASN A 162 -8.45 -11.65 1.29
CA ASN A 162 -9.13 -10.90 2.36
C ASN A 162 -9.60 -9.52 1.93
N VAL A 163 -8.94 -8.85 0.97
CA VAL A 163 -9.38 -7.53 0.53
C VAL A 163 -10.50 -7.67 -0.51
N PRO A 164 -11.67 -7.07 -0.27
CA PRO A 164 -12.77 -7.13 -1.23
C PRO A 164 -12.42 -6.39 -2.52
N PRO A 165 -13.00 -6.77 -3.66
CA PRO A 165 -12.86 -6.01 -4.89
C PRO A 165 -13.56 -4.64 -4.75
N PRO A 166 -13.17 -3.64 -5.57
CA PRO A 166 -13.86 -2.36 -5.58
C PRO A 166 -15.33 -2.52 -5.96
N GLU A 167 -16.20 -1.84 -5.24
CA GLU A 167 -17.63 -1.77 -5.53
C GLU A 167 -17.95 -0.53 -6.36
N GLY A 168 -18.94 -0.62 -7.27
CA GLY A 168 -19.39 0.51 -8.07
C GLY A 168 -20.34 0.06 -9.17
N ASP A 169 -21.21 0.98 -9.60
CA ASP A 169 -22.12 0.78 -10.73
C ASP A 169 -21.58 1.53 -11.96
N THR A 170 -21.23 0.79 -13.01
CA THR A 170 -20.68 1.34 -14.26
C THR A 170 -21.69 2.14 -15.06
N GLU A 171 -23.00 1.92 -14.85
CA GLU A 171 -24.10 2.60 -15.53
C GLU A 171 -24.56 3.88 -14.79
N ALA A 172 -24.07 4.09 -13.58
CA ALA A 172 -24.38 5.30 -12.81
C ALA A 172 -23.65 6.53 -13.37
N PRO A 173 -24.07 7.75 -13.02
CA PRO A 173 -23.33 8.96 -13.33
C PRO A 173 -21.89 8.91 -12.79
N LEU A 174 -20.94 9.42 -13.57
CA LEU A 174 -19.52 9.44 -13.19
C LEU A 174 -19.31 10.14 -11.86
N GLN A 175 -18.70 9.44 -10.93
CA GLN A 175 -18.16 9.96 -9.67
C GLN A 175 -16.72 9.51 -9.54
N ALA A 176 -15.81 10.46 -9.36
CA ALA A 176 -14.38 10.18 -9.23
C ALA A 176 -13.80 10.92 -8.02
N LEU A 177 -12.99 10.20 -7.24
CA LEU A 177 -12.22 10.75 -6.13
C LEU A 177 -10.85 11.21 -6.65
N ILE A 178 -10.52 12.49 -6.46
CA ILE A 178 -9.20 13.02 -6.78
C ILE A 178 -8.24 12.63 -5.64
N ILE A 179 -7.25 11.80 -5.95
CA ILE A 179 -6.22 11.37 -5.00
C ILE A 179 -5.09 12.39 -4.95
N ASP A 180 -4.64 12.85 -6.12
CA ASP A 180 -3.52 13.79 -6.27
C ASP A 180 -3.70 14.66 -7.52
N SER A 181 -3.01 15.80 -7.56
CA SER A 181 -2.97 16.68 -8.74
C SER A 181 -1.63 17.38 -8.83
N TRP A 182 -1.10 17.47 -10.04
CA TRP A 182 0.15 18.21 -10.31
C TRP A 182 0.08 18.94 -11.64
N PHE A 183 1.02 19.84 -11.86
CA PHE A 183 1.17 20.54 -13.12
C PHE A 183 2.28 19.88 -13.95
N ASP A 184 1.93 19.48 -15.17
CA ASP A 184 2.86 19.01 -16.17
C ASP A 184 3.04 20.07 -17.27
N ASN A 185 4.28 20.30 -17.69
CA ASN A 185 4.59 21.36 -18.66
C ASN A 185 3.98 21.13 -20.05
N TYR A 186 3.64 19.89 -20.39
CA TYR A 186 3.07 19.52 -21.69
C TYR A 186 1.55 19.29 -21.61
N LEU A 187 1.08 18.69 -20.53
CA LEU A 187 -0.30 18.28 -20.35
C LEU A 187 -1.15 19.29 -19.58
N GLY A 188 -0.51 20.25 -18.89
CA GLY A 188 -1.18 21.17 -17.98
C GLY A 188 -1.47 20.52 -16.62
N VAL A 189 -2.65 20.74 -16.09
CA VAL A 189 -3.06 20.11 -14.83
C VAL A 189 -3.40 18.64 -15.07
N VAL A 190 -2.71 17.76 -14.36
CA VAL A 190 -2.95 16.32 -14.35
C VAL A 190 -3.49 15.93 -12.98
N SER A 191 -4.56 15.14 -12.96
CA SER A 191 -5.14 14.61 -11.71
C SER A 191 -5.13 13.10 -11.73
N LEU A 192 -4.63 12.49 -10.66
CA LEU A 192 -4.79 11.07 -10.37
C LEU A 192 -6.14 10.88 -9.70
N VAL A 193 -7.00 10.09 -10.33
CA VAL A 193 -8.36 9.87 -9.84
C VAL A 193 -8.66 8.38 -9.67
N ARG A 194 -9.50 8.07 -8.70
CA ARG A 194 -10.20 6.80 -8.61
C ARG A 194 -11.64 6.99 -9.06
N VAL A 195 -12.07 6.22 -10.06
CA VAL A 195 -13.48 6.18 -10.45
C VAL A 195 -14.25 5.35 -9.42
N MET A 196 -15.24 5.97 -8.76
CA MET A 196 -16.08 5.34 -7.74
C MET A 196 -17.36 4.79 -8.35
N GLN A 197 -17.95 5.52 -9.32
CA GLN A 197 -19.18 5.17 -10.04
C GLN A 197 -19.05 5.61 -11.48
N GLY A 198 -19.80 4.97 -12.38
CA GLY A 198 -19.83 5.32 -13.78
C GLY A 198 -18.58 4.88 -14.55
N THR A 199 -18.39 5.46 -15.70
CA THR A 199 -17.30 5.17 -16.63
C THR A 199 -16.63 6.44 -17.08
N LEU A 200 -15.30 6.47 -17.13
CA LEU A 200 -14.50 7.56 -17.66
C LEU A 200 -13.85 7.13 -18.98
N ASN A 201 -14.17 7.82 -20.08
CA ASN A 201 -13.65 7.49 -21.39
C ASN A 201 -12.55 8.46 -21.83
N VAL A 202 -11.61 7.96 -22.63
CA VAL A 202 -10.53 8.78 -23.20
C VAL A 202 -11.13 9.85 -24.11
N LYS A 203 -10.70 11.11 -23.95
CA LYS A 203 -11.16 12.31 -24.67
C LYS A 203 -12.59 12.75 -24.36
N GLU A 204 -13.21 12.18 -23.35
CA GLU A 204 -14.48 12.67 -22.84
C GLU A 204 -14.29 14.00 -22.09
N ARG A 205 -15.27 14.88 -22.18
CA ARG A 205 -15.34 16.10 -21.35
C ARG A 205 -16.17 15.79 -20.11
N ILE A 206 -15.63 16.06 -18.96
CA ILE A 206 -16.22 15.88 -17.63
C ILE A 206 -16.45 17.21 -16.97
#